data_4363c47c5e5a70fe056dfe10fde3055f
#
_entry.id   4363c47c5e5a70fe056dfe10fde3055f
#
_cell.length_a   1.000
_cell.length_b   1.000
_cell.length_c   1.000
_cell.angle_alpha   90.00
_cell.angle_beta   90.00
_cell.angle_gamma   90.00
#
_symmetry.space_group_name_H-M   'P 1'
#
loop_
_entity.id
_entity.type
_entity.pdbx_description
1 polymer ?
#
loop_
_entity_poly.entity_id
_entity_poly.type
_entity_poly.pdbx_seq_one_letter_code
_entity_poly.pdbx_strand_id
1 'polypeptide(L)'
;MIALLLALPVLADDQVHLWILPEPEEFEVDRSILSVDEIHRANSFSRERDARRFSVCRSVLRDLLAGYVSVVANDLEFGKTATGKSSLTGLDEPWKKLSFNEAHCDGMVLFAFAQTEVGVDVERIQWLPDMGEIVTLYATQSEIRCLLELQRPSRASVFFRSWTMREVYAKRTGKGLAAFETAKEIAGIWSAAVRRISPFDRFDFQDEASVHRFFDCSPRSEYAVALCTATEVESFISFEVKRFVRTTEAAWR
;
A
#
# COMPACT_ATOMS: atom_id res chain seq x y z
N MET A 1 1.43 7.83 30.55
CA MET A 1 0.97 7.43 29.21
C MET A 1 2.19 6.81 28.51
N ILE A 2 2.31 5.49 28.56
CA ILE A 2 3.45 4.76 27.99
C ILE A 2 2.91 4.14 26.71
N ALA A 3 3.34 4.69 25.56
CA ALA A 3 3.16 3.99 24.29
C ALA A 3 3.80 2.61 24.44
N LEU A 4 3.03 1.54 24.26
CA LEU A 4 3.59 0.22 24.06
C LEU A 4 4.36 0.29 22.74
N LEU A 5 5.66 0.58 22.82
CA LEU A 5 6.59 0.32 21.73
C LEU A 5 6.57 -1.21 21.53
N LEU A 6 5.66 -1.67 20.69
CA LEU A 6 5.79 -3.01 20.12
C LEU A 6 7.18 -3.00 19.47
N ALA A 7 8.06 -3.90 19.89
CA ALA A 7 9.32 -4.11 19.20
C ALA A 7 8.97 -4.61 17.80
N LEU A 8 8.88 -3.68 16.84
CA LEU A 8 8.66 -4.04 15.45
C LEU A 8 9.90 -4.78 14.93
N PRO A 9 9.72 -5.68 13.99
CA PRO A 9 10.86 -6.32 13.34
C PRO A 9 11.76 -5.26 12.69
N VAL A 10 13.06 -5.52 12.68
CA VAL A 10 14.04 -4.62 12.05
C VAL A 10 13.80 -4.58 10.55
N LEU A 11 13.61 -3.39 10.01
CA LEU A 11 13.45 -3.18 8.56
C LEU A 11 14.83 -3.14 7.91
N ALA A 12 15.21 -4.21 7.21
CA ALA A 12 16.45 -4.29 6.47
C ALA A 12 16.39 -3.47 5.16
N ASP A 13 17.55 -3.05 4.65
CA ASP A 13 17.64 -2.22 3.44
C ASP A 13 17.13 -2.94 2.19
N ASP A 14 17.21 -4.27 2.17
CA ASP A 14 16.80 -5.14 1.07
C ASP A 14 15.37 -5.71 1.22
N GLN A 15 14.59 -5.17 2.17
CA GLN A 15 13.25 -5.68 2.48
C GLN A 15 12.16 -4.61 2.43
N VAL A 16 10.94 -5.05 2.10
CA VAL A 16 9.70 -4.32 2.37
C VAL A 16 8.95 -5.01 3.51
N HIS A 17 8.49 -4.25 4.48
CA HIS A 17 7.50 -4.71 5.44
C HIS A 17 6.11 -4.32 4.94
N LEU A 18 5.25 -5.32 4.71
CA LEU A 18 3.88 -5.16 4.28
C LEU A 18 2.92 -5.48 5.42
N TRP A 19 2.30 -4.45 6.00
CA TRP A 19 1.31 -4.60 7.07
C TRP A 19 -0.09 -4.63 6.49
N ILE A 20 -0.85 -5.66 6.87
CA ILE A 20 -2.21 -5.92 6.42
C ILE A 20 -3.16 -5.62 7.57
N LEU A 21 -4.06 -4.67 7.39
CA LEU A 21 -5.14 -4.35 8.31
C LEU A 21 -6.46 -4.84 7.68
N PRO A 22 -6.95 -6.04 8.08
CA PRO A 22 -8.22 -6.53 7.60
C PRO A 22 -9.37 -5.83 8.33
N GLU A 23 -10.49 -5.65 7.65
CA GLU A 23 -11.75 -5.12 8.21
C GLU A 23 -11.53 -3.92 9.16
N PRO A 24 -10.99 -2.79 8.66
CA PRO A 24 -10.59 -1.66 9.52
C PRO A 24 -11.75 -1.11 10.37
N GLU A 25 -12.99 -1.35 9.96
CA GLU A 25 -14.18 -0.95 10.69
C GLU A 25 -14.37 -1.68 12.03
N GLU A 26 -13.73 -2.83 12.21
CA GLU A 26 -13.77 -3.62 13.46
C GLU A 26 -12.77 -3.16 14.51
N PHE A 27 -11.81 -2.29 14.13
CA PHE A 27 -10.78 -1.80 15.03
C PHE A 27 -11.27 -0.59 15.85
N GLU A 28 -10.78 -0.51 17.08
CA GLU A 28 -10.99 0.67 17.91
C GLU A 28 -10.12 1.83 17.44
N VAL A 29 -10.68 3.05 17.49
CA VAL A 29 -9.97 4.27 17.11
C VAL A 29 -9.34 4.88 18.35
N ASP A 30 -8.02 5.00 18.39
CA ASP A 30 -7.35 5.88 19.33
C ASP A 30 -7.21 7.29 18.73
N ARG A 31 -8.17 8.15 19.01
CA ARG A 31 -8.14 9.54 18.54
C ARG A 31 -7.09 10.39 19.26
N SER A 32 -6.55 9.94 20.38
CA SER A 32 -5.58 10.72 21.17
C SER A 32 -4.23 10.86 20.50
N ILE A 33 -3.92 10.00 19.53
CA ILE A 33 -2.67 10.06 18.76
C ILE A 33 -2.79 10.76 17.41
N LEU A 34 -4.00 11.15 17.02
CA LEU A 34 -4.23 11.87 15.77
C LEU A 34 -3.86 13.36 15.94
N SER A 35 -3.29 13.95 14.90
CA SER A 35 -3.07 15.39 14.85
C SER A 35 -4.39 16.16 14.76
N VAL A 36 -4.32 17.47 15.06
CA VAL A 36 -5.48 18.36 14.92
C VAL A 36 -6.04 18.33 13.49
N ASP A 37 -5.16 18.36 12.48
CA ASP A 37 -5.55 18.33 11.07
C ASP A 37 -6.21 17.00 10.69
N GLU A 38 -5.73 15.88 11.21
CA GLU A 38 -6.34 14.55 10.99
C GLU A 38 -7.72 14.45 11.64
N ILE A 39 -7.88 15.02 12.84
CA ILE A 39 -9.20 15.10 13.50
C ILE A 39 -10.15 15.98 12.68
N HIS A 40 -9.69 17.14 12.20
CA HIS A 40 -10.49 18.01 11.32
C HIS A 40 -10.91 17.28 10.04
N ARG A 41 -9.97 16.58 9.41
CA ARG A 41 -10.25 15.78 8.21
C ARG A 41 -11.23 14.66 8.49
N ALA A 42 -11.08 13.92 9.60
CA ALA A 42 -12.02 12.88 10.01
C ALA A 42 -13.43 13.44 10.15
N ASN A 43 -13.57 14.61 10.77
CA ASN A 43 -14.85 15.28 10.98
C ASN A 43 -15.46 15.88 9.69
N SER A 44 -14.70 16.02 8.61
CA SER A 44 -15.17 16.54 7.32
C SER A 44 -15.84 15.47 6.43
N PHE A 45 -15.74 14.19 6.78
CA PHE A 45 -16.41 13.13 6.02
C PHE A 45 -17.93 13.18 6.24
N SER A 46 -18.69 13.05 5.15
CA SER A 46 -20.16 13.04 5.21
C SER A 46 -20.74 11.76 5.80
N ARG A 47 -19.98 10.65 5.75
CA ARG A 47 -20.40 9.34 6.27
C ARG A 47 -19.54 8.96 7.47
N GLU A 48 -20.19 8.58 8.57
CA GLU A 48 -19.50 8.15 9.80
C GLU A 48 -18.56 6.95 9.56
N ARG A 49 -18.96 6.01 8.71
CA ARG A 49 -18.12 4.87 8.32
C ARG A 49 -16.79 5.34 7.73
N ASP A 50 -16.81 6.30 6.83
CA ASP A 50 -15.60 6.81 6.15
C ASP A 50 -14.71 7.58 7.14
N ALA A 51 -15.31 8.39 8.02
CA ALA A 51 -14.61 9.07 9.10
C ALA A 51 -13.93 8.09 10.06
N ARG A 52 -14.65 7.04 10.45
CA ARG A 52 -14.12 5.99 11.32
C ARG A 52 -12.96 5.25 10.64
N ARG A 53 -13.14 4.78 9.39
CA ARG A 53 -12.08 4.09 8.63
C ARG A 53 -10.84 4.97 8.51
N PHE A 54 -10.99 6.23 8.12
CA PHE A 54 -9.88 7.17 8.07
C PHE A 54 -9.15 7.26 9.41
N SER A 55 -9.89 7.43 10.51
CA SER A 55 -9.31 7.56 11.85
C SER A 55 -8.57 6.29 12.28
N VAL A 56 -9.11 5.10 12.02
CA VAL A 56 -8.44 3.81 12.28
C VAL A 56 -7.15 3.71 11.47
N CYS A 57 -7.21 3.95 10.16
CA CYS A 57 -6.04 3.85 9.28
C CYS A 57 -4.92 4.80 9.73
N ARG A 58 -5.26 6.05 10.07
CA ARG A 58 -4.27 7.04 10.54
C ARG A 58 -3.68 6.67 11.90
N SER A 59 -4.50 6.15 12.81
CA SER A 59 -4.06 5.68 14.12
C SER A 59 -3.07 4.52 13.98
N VAL A 60 -3.41 3.51 13.18
CA VAL A 60 -2.53 2.36 12.91
C VAL A 60 -1.23 2.80 12.22
N LEU A 61 -1.31 3.67 11.22
CA LEU A 61 -0.12 4.18 10.52
C LEU A 61 0.82 4.91 11.48
N ARG A 62 0.28 5.75 12.37
CA ARG A 62 1.09 6.45 13.38
C ARG A 62 1.76 5.50 14.36
N ASP A 63 1.04 4.49 14.85
CA ASP A 63 1.61 3.48 15.75
C ASP A 63 2.73 2.68 15.07
N LEU A 64 2.54 2.26 13.82
CA LEU A 64 3.58 1.55 13.06
C LEU A 64 4.81 2.42 12.82
N LEU A 65 4.61 3.65 12.33
CA LEU A 65 5.72 4.58 12.09
C LEU A 65 6.46 4.90 13.39
N ALA A 66 5.74 5.18 14.47
CA ALA A 66 6.32 5.44 15.79
C ALA A 66 7.20 4.27 16.28
N GLY A 67 6.74 3.03 16.03
CA GLY A 67 7.51 1.82 16.32
C GLY A 67 8.79 1.70 15.51
N TYR A 68 8.77 2.07 14.21
CA TYR A 68 9.98 2.07 13.38
C TYR A 68 10.99 3.14 13.80
N VAL A 69 10.53 4.39 13.95
CA VAL A 69 11.44 5.52 14.20
C VAL A 69 11.70 5.79 15.67
N SER A 70 11.12 4.99 16.58
CA SER A 70 11.28 5.11 18.03
C SER A 70 10.88 6.50 18.58
N VAL A 71 9.83 7.08 18.01
CA VAL A 71 9.26 8.38 18.39
C VAL A 71 7.83 8.17 18.90
N VAL A 72 7.34 9.05 19.76
CA VAL A 72 5.94 9.00 20.22
C VAL A 72 5.01 9.30 19.05
N ALA A 73 3.94 8.52 18.89
CA ALA A 73 3.03 8.61 17.73
C ALA A 73 2.44 10.02 17.51
N ASN A 74 2.20 10.78 18.60
CA ASN A 74 1.72 12.16 18.53
C ASN A 74 2.76 13.14 17.96
N ASP A 75 4.05 12.86 18.19
CA ASP A 75 5.14 13.74 17.81
C ASP A 75 5.58 13.54 16.35
N LEU A 76 4.97 12.56 15.66
CA LEU A 76 5.21 12.32 14.25
C LEU A 76 4.66 13.49 13.41
N GLU A 77 5.53 14.10 12.64
CA GLU A 77 5.19 15.15 11.68
C GLU A 77 5.15 14.60 10.26
N PHE A 78 4.04 14.86 9.57
CA PHE A 78 3.85 14.46 8.18
C PHE A 78 4.03 15.64 7.24
N GLY A 79 4.79 15.39 6.19
CA GLY A 79 4.96 16.29 5.06
C GLY A 79 4.53 15.64 3.76
N LYS A 80 4.93 16.26 2.67
CA LYS A 80 4.77 15.72 1.33
C LYS A 80 6.09 15.81 0.56
N THR A 81 6.37 14.77 -0.22
CA THR A 81 7.47 14.81 -1.19
C THR A 81 7.17 15.82 -2.31
N ALA A 82 8.15 16.10 -3.15
CA ALA A 82 7.97 16.96 -4.33
C ALA A 82 6.87 16.45 -5.29
N THR A 83 6.59 15.13 -5.25
CA THR A 83 5.52 14.49 -6.03
C THR A 83 4.18 14.42 -5.31
N GLY A 84 4.06 15.01 -4.10
CA GLY A 84 2.83 15.04 -3.31
C GLY A 84 2.56 13.79 -2.47
N LYS A 85 3.45 12.80 -2.47
CA LYS A 85 3.36 11.58 -1.64
C LYS A 85 3.60 11.94 -0.18
N SER A 86 2.85 11.30 0.73
CA SER A 86 3.05 11.49 2.18
C SER A 86 4.44 11.00 2.60
N SER A 87 5.11 11.77 3.45
CA SER A 87 6.41 11.47 4.03
C SER A 87 6.45 11.88 5.49
N LEU A 88 7.40 11.37 6.26
CA LEU A 88 7.73 11.94 7.57
C LEU A 88 8.75 13.05 7.40
N THR A 89 8.68 14.05 8.29
CA THR A 89 9.64 15.14 8.39
C THR A 89 10.43 15.04 9.68
N GLY A 90 11.58 15.71 9.75
CA GLY A 90 12.37 15.79 10.99
C GLY A 90 13.07 14.49 11.40
N LEU A 91 13.21 13.54 10.48
CA LEU A 91 13.91 12.27 10.76
C LEU A 91 15.42 12.41 10.59
N ASP A 92 16.15 11.82 11.55
CA ASP A 92 17.60 11.64 11.49
C ASP A 92 17.95 10.23 10.95
N GLU A 93 19.25 9.98 10.71
CA GLU A 93 19.72 8.64 10.39
C GLU A 93 19.44 7.65 11.56
N PRO A 94 19.10 6.38 11.29
CA PRO A 94 19.03 5.75 9.97
C PRO A 94 17.70 5.94 9.23
N TRP A 95 16.72 6.63 9.81
CA TRP A 95 15.34 6.68 9.34
C TRP A 95 15.07 7.75 8.27
N LYS A 96 16.08 8.54 7.93
CA LYS A 96 15.98 9.59 6.89
C LYS A 96 15.52 9.05 5.53
N LYS A 97 15.80 7.79 5.25
CA LYS A 97 15.40 7.11 4.01
C LYS A 97 14.08 6.36 4.12
N LEU A 98 13.49 6.29 5.31
CA LEU A 98 12.24 5.56 5.49
C LEU A 98 11.15 6.10 4.57
N SER A 99 10.71 5.27 3.66
CA SER A 99 9.57 5.51 2.78
C SER A 99 8.41 4.64 3.19
N PHE A 100 7.21 5.17 3.06
CA PHE A 100 5.99 4.40 3.27
C PHE A 100 4.95 4.73 2.22
N ASN A 101 4.04 3.80 2.01
CA ASN A 101 2.88 3.99 1.15
C ASN A 101 1.69 3.23 1.73
N GLU A 102 0.49 3.78 1.54
CA GLU A 102 -0.77 3.16 1.97
C GLU A 102 -1.70 2.91 0.78
N ALA A 103 -2.47 1.83 0.86
CA ALA A 103 -3.54 1.52 -0.08
C ALA A 103 -4.71 0.88 0.65
N HIS A 104 -5.90 1.03 0.10
CA HIS A 104 -7.08 0.44 0.69
C HIS A 104 -8.13 0.09 -0.37
N CYS A 105 -8.84 -1.00 -0.12
CA CYS A 105 -10.09 -1.33 -0.81
C CYS A 105 -11.16 -1.72 0.22
N ASP A 106 -12.28 -2.26 -0.23
CA ASP A 106 -13.30 -2.79 0.68
C ASP A 106 -12.76 -4.02 1.43
N GLY A 107 -12.77 -3.94 2.78
CA GLY A 107 -12.32 -5.01 3.68
C GLY A 107 -10.81 -5.10 3.91
N MET A 108 -9.96 -4.21 3.34
CA MET A 108 -8.51 -4.30 3.53
C MET A 108 -7.81 -2.95 3.42
N VAL A 109 -6.84 -2.72 4.30
CA VAL A 109 -5.86 -1.64 4.19
C VAL A 109 -4.46 -2.22 4.25
N LEU A 110 -3.56 -1.68 3.45
CA LEU A 110 -2.16 -2.06 3.41
C LEU A 110 -1.26 -0.86 3.73
N PHE A 111 -0.21 -1.13 4.49
CA PHE A 111 0.88 -0.19 4.71
C PHE A 111 2.20 -0.87 4.33
N ALA A 112 2.93 -0.30 3.39
CA ALA A 112 4.25 -0.76 2.99
C ALA A 112 5.32 0.20 3.53
N PHE A 113 6.40 -0.36 4.09
CA PHE A 113 7.55 0.38 4.62
C PHE A 113 8.84 -0.17 4.01
N ALA A 114 9.73 0.71 3.58
CA ALA A 114 11.04 0.35 3.02
C ALA A 114 12.05 1.47 3.28
N GLN A 115 13.34 1.14 3.17
CA GLN A 115 14.43 2.12 3.20
C GLN A 115 14.69 2.77 1.82
N THR A 116 13.75 2.62 0.89
CA THR A 116 13.76 3.20 -0.45
C THR A 116 12.33 3.49 -0.88
N GLU A 117 12.15 4.22 -1.97
CA GLU A 117 10.81 4.53 -2.49
C GLU A 117 10.00 3.26 -2.77
N VAL A 118 8.81 3.18 -2.20
CA VAL A 118 7.89 2.05 -2.31
C VAL A 118 6.49 2.51 -2.72
N GLY A 119 5.83 1.72 -3.56
CA GLY A 119 4.41 1.82 -3.89
C GLY A 119 3.70 0.53 -3.53
N VAL A 120 2.52 0.62 -2.95
CA VAL A 120 1.63 -0.51 -2.67
C VAL A 120 0.23 -0.21 -3.20
N ASP A 121 -0.43 -1.23 -3.71
CA ASP A 121 -1.84 -1.14 -4.09
C ASP A 121 -2.59 -2.44 -3.79
N VAL A 122 -3.89 -2.31 -3.54
CA VAL A 122 -4.81 -3.42 -3.27
C VAL A 122 -6.17 -3.15 -3.88
N GLU A 123 -6.69 -4.18 -4.56
CA GLU A 123 -8.03 -4.15 -5.13
C GLU A 123 -8.78 -5.45 -4.81
N ARG A 124 -10.06 -5.33 -4.49
CA ARG A 124 -10.92 -6.51 -4.36
C ARG A 124 -11.34 -6.99 -5.74
N ILE A 125 -11.04 -8.25 -6.04
CA ILE A 125 -11.39 -8.86 -7.33
C ILE A 125 -12.89 -9.09 -7.39
N GLN A 126 -13.56 -8.37 -8.27
CA GLN A 126 -15.00 -8.45 -8.49
C GLN A 126 -15.35 -8.25 -9.97
N TRP A 127 -16.52 -8.65 -10.37
CA TRP A 127 -16.97 -8.39 -11.73
C TRP A 127 -17.44 -6.93 -11.88
N LEU A 128 -16.87 -6.21 -12.85
CA LEU A 128 -17.33 -4.89 -13.26
C LEU A 128 -17.85 -4.99 -14.70
N PRO A 129 -19.07 -4.49 -14.99
CA PRO A 129 -19.65 -4.54 -16.34
C PRO A 129 -18.81 -3.81 -17.40
N ASP A 130 -18.17 -2.71 -17.00
CA ASP A 130 -17.40 -1.76 -17.82
C ASP A 130 -15.90 -2.04 -17.89
N MET A 131 -15.43 -3.21 -17.40
CA MET A 131 -14.00 -3.60 -17.47
C MET A 131 -13.41 -3.44 -18.87
N GLY A 132 -14.20 -3.77 -19.91
CA GLY A 132 -13.76 -3.66 -21.29
C GLY A 132 -13.47 -2.23 -21.73
N GLU A 133 -14.19 -1.26 -21.18
CA GLU A 133 -13.97 0.17 -21.44
C GLU A 133 -12.79 0.70 -20.62
N ILE A 134 -12.77 0.38 -19.32
CA ILE A 134 -11.71 0.83 -18.40
C ILE A 134 -10.34 0.35 -18.87
N VAL A 135 -10.21 -0.91 -19.32
CA VAL A 135 -8.93 -1.46 -19.76
C VAL A 135 -8.36 -0.71 -20.98
N THR A 136 -9.20 -0.09 -21.82
CA THR A 136 -8.73 0.70 -22.98
C THR A 136 -7.92 1.93 -22.59
N LEU A 137 -8.07 2.41 -21.36
CA LEU A 137 -7.38 3.60 -20.87
C LEU A 137 -5.90 3.33 -20.58
N TYR A 138 -5.52 2.06 -20.35
CA TYR A 138 -4.18 1.75 -19.87
C TYR A 138 -3.50 0.53 -20.50
N ALA A 139 -4.19 -0.25 -21.31
CA ALA A 139 -3.66 -1.47 -21.90
C ALA A 139 -3.46 -1.31 -23.42
N THR A 140 -2.58 -2.15 -23.98
CA THR A 140 -2.38 -2.24 -25.42
C THR A 140 -3.54 -2.99 -26.09
N GLN A 141 -3.71 -2.82 -27.40
CA GLN A 141 -4.76 -3.51 -28.17
C GLN A 141 -4.64 -5.04 -28.11
N SER A 142 -3.42 -5.58 -27.97
CA SER A 142 -3.21 -7.02 -27.80
C SER A 142 -3.67 -7.50 -26.44
N GLU A 143 -3.36 -6.75 -25.37
CA GLU A 143 -3.79 -7.06 -24.00
C GLU A 143 -5.31 -7.00 -23.85
N ILE A 144 -5.95 -5.98 -24.45
CA ILE A 144 -7.41 -5.85 -24.46
C ILE A 144 -8.07 -7.08 -25.11
N ARG A 145 -7.58 -7.50 -26.29
CA ARG A 145 -8.10 -8.70 -26.97
C ARG A 145 -7.95 -9.93 -26.08
N CYS A 146 -6.76 -10.17 -25.53
CA CYS A 146 -6.51 -11.29 -24.64
C CYS A 146 -7.43 -11.27 -23.41
N LEU A 147 -7.66 -10.09 -22.81
CA LEU A 147 -8.55 -9.94 -21.66
C LEU A 147 -9.99 -10.33 -22.02
N LEU A 148 -10.49 -9.85 -23.15
CA LEU A 148 -11.87 -10.06 -23.57
C LEU A 148 -12.18 -11.52 -23.94
N GLU A 149 -11.16 -12.30 -24.34
CA GLU A 149 -11.26 -13.74 -24.61
C GLU A 149 -11.35 -14.58 -23.34
N LEU A 150 -10.94 -14.05 -22.18
CA LEU A 150 -10.99 -14.78 -20.91
C LEU A 150 -12.43 -14.94 -20.39
N GLN A 151 -12.69 -16.06 -19.71
CA GLN A 151 -13.94 -16.26 -18.95
C GLN A 151 -14.02 -15.26 -17.80
N ARG A 152 -15.25 -14.91 -17.35
CA ARG A 152 -15.50 -13.87 -16.34
C ARG A 152 -14.61 -13.93 -15.09
N PRO A 153 -14.45 -15.08 -14.38
CA PRO A 153 -13.62 -15.10 -13.18
C PRO A 153 -12.15 -14.77 -13.47
N SER A 154 -11.60 -15.37 -14.54
CA SER A 154 -10.21 -15.11 -14.95
C SER A 154 -10.04 -13.69 -15.48
N ARG A 155 -11.03 -13.16 -16.20
CA ARG A 155 -11.02 -11.78 -16.71
C ARG A 155 -10.93 -10.76 -15.57
N ALA A 156 -11.78 -10.92 -14.53
CA ALA A 156 -11.74 -10.03 -13.36
C ALA A 156 -10.39 -10.10 -12.64
N SER A 157 -9.87 -11.29 -12.42
CA SER A 157 -8.56 -11.47 -11.77
C SER A 157 -7.43 -10.79 -12.56
N VAL A 158 -7.34 -11.02 -13.87
CA VAL A 158 -6.31 -10.44 -14.72
C VAL A 158 -6.46 -8.92 -14.80
N PHE A 159 -7.68 -8.41 -14.91
CA PHE A 159 -7.98 -6.98 -14.91
C PHE A 159 -7.43 -6.30 -13.65
N PHE A 160 -7.85 -6.75 -12.45
CA PHE A 160 -7.43 -6.11 -11.20
C PHE A 160 -5.93 -6.27 -10.94
N ARG A 161 -5.34 -7.43 -11.22
CA ARG A 161 -3.88 -7.64 -11.07
C ARG A 161 -3.08 -6.72 -12.00
N SER A 162 -3.51 -6.54 -13.25
CA SER A 162 -2.84 -5.62 -14.17
C SER A 162 -3.05 -4.15 -13.78
N TRP A 163 -4.17 -3.83 -13.18
CA TRP A 163 -4.47 -2.50 -12.64
C TRP A 163 -3.58 -2.19 -11.44
N THR A 164 -3.58 -3.05 -10.40
CA THR A 164 -2.76 -2.82 -9.19
C THR A 164 -1.28 -2.66 -9.51
N MET A 165 -0.74 -3.44 -10.45
CA MET A 165 0.65 -3.31 -10.87
C MET A 165 0.96 -1.94 -11.51
N ARG A 166 0.01 -1.35 -12.23
CA ARG A 166 0.17 0.01 -12.78
C ARG A 166 0.04 1.08 -11.71
N GLU A 167 -0.88 0.90 -10.79
CA GLU A 167 -1.05 1.80 -9.64
C GLU A 167 0.21 1.84 -8.76
N VAL A 168 0.84 0.70 -8.46
CA VAL A 168 2.06 0.71 -7.63
C VAL A 168 3.23 1.40 -8.32
N TYR A 169 3.33 1.33 -9.64
CA TYR A 169 4.32 2.09 -10.40
C TYR A 169 4.04 3.59 -10.29
N ALA A 170 2.79 4.00 -10.49
CA ALA A 170 2.38 5.39 -10.34
C ALA A 170 2.63 5.93 -8.92
N LYS A 171 2.30 5.14 -7.90
CA LYS A 171 2.52 5.48 -6.48
C LYS A 171 4.00 5.56 -6.11
N ARG A 172 4.83 4.61 -6.62
CA ARG A 172 6.27 4.66 -6.37
C ARG A 172 6.92 5.87 -7.01
N THR A 173 6.62 6.13 -8.27
CA THR A 173 7.23 7.23 -9.03
C THR A 173 6.64 8.61 -8.69
N GLY A 174 5.47 8.65 -8.07
CA GLY A 174 4.73 9.88 -7.79
C GLY A 174 4.19 10.59 -9.04
N LYS A 175 4.24 9.95 -10.21
CA LYS A 175 3.80 10.53 -11.49
C LYS A 175 2.26 10.55 -11.65
N GLY A 176 1.51 9.93 -10.73
CA GLY A 176 0.05 9.85 -10.81
C GLY A 176 -0.42 9.23 -12.15
N LEU A 177 -1.52 9.75 -12.71
CA LEU A 177 -2.09 9.22 -13.95
C LEU A 177 -1.12 9.29 -15.16
N ALA A 178 -0.16 10.20 -15.19
CA ALA A 178 0.85 10.26 -16.25
C ALA A 178 1.72 9.00 -16.32
N ALA A 179 1.84 8.27 -15.19
CA ALA A 179 2.56 7.00 -15.14
C ALA A 179 1.90 5.90 -16.00
N PHE A 180 0.59 6.00 -16.25
CA PHE A 180 -0.13 4.97 -17.00
C PHE A 180 0.30 4.87 -18.46
N GLU A 181 0.70 5.98 -19.09
CA GLU A 181 1.26 5.94 -20.45
C GLU A 181 2.57 5.13 -20.49
N THR A 182 3.49 5.38 -19.54
CA THR A 182 4.72 4.58 -19.43
C THR A 182 4.39 3.14 -19.04
N ALA A 183 3.40 2.93 -18.16
CA ALA A 183 3.00 1.60 -17.70
C ALA A 183 2.39 0.73 -18.81
N LYS A 184 1.91 1.30 -19.93
CA LYS A 184 1.50 0.52 -21.12
C LYS A 184 2.66 -0.28 -21.70
N GLU A 185 3.88 0.22 -21.57
CA GLU A 185 5.10 -0.40 -22.13
C GLU A 185 5.66 -1.48 -21.20
N ILE A 186 5.14 -1.62 -19.96
CA ILE A 186 5.60 -2.62 -19.00
C ILE A 186 5.02 -3.99 -19.36
N ALA A 187 5.59 -4.65 -20.37
CA ALA A 187 5.13 -5.97 -20.84
C ALA A 187 5.08 -7.04 -19.73
N GLY A 188 5.93 -6.92 -18.71
CA GLY A 188 5.94 -7.80 -17.53
C GLY A 188 4.65 -7.78 -16.74
N ILE A 189 3.97 -6.64 -16.66
CA ILE A 189 2.68 -6.48 -15.94
C ILE A 189 1.63 -7.45 -16.47
N TRP A 190 1.45 -7.48 -17.81
CA TRP A 190 0.46 -8.36 -18.39
C TRP A 190 0.80 -9.83 -18.21
N SER A 191 2.07 -10.20 -18.45
CA SER A 191 2.55 -11.56 -18.25
C SER A 191 2.35 -12.02 -16.81
N ALA A 192 2.65 -11.16 -15.83
CA ALA A 192 2.45 -11.43 -14.42
C ALA A 192 0.95 -11.61 -14.08
N ALA A 193 0.09 -10.74 -14.58
CA ALA A 193 -1.35 -10.79 -14.32
C ALA A 193 -1.99 -12.08 -14.88
N VAL A 194 -1.60 -12.53 -16.09
CA VAL A 194 -2.17 -13.70 -16.77
C VAL A 194 -1.66 -15.01 -16.18
N ARG A 195 -0.38 -15.12 -15.89
CA ARG A 195 0.24 -16.40 -15.50
C ARG A 195 -0.11 -16.87 -14.10
N ARG A 196 -0.80 -16.06 -13.27
CA ARG A 196 -0.93 -16.32 -11.83
C ARG A 196 0.43 -16.69 -11.25
N ILE A 197 1.39 -15.82 -11.45
CA ILE A 197 2.73 -15.99 -10.94
C ILE A 197 2.60 -16.26 -9.44
N SER A 198 3.40 -17.18 -8.92
CA SER A 198 3.50 -17.46 -7.49
C SER A 198 3.52 -16.14 -6.69
N PRO A 199 2.90 -16.03 -5.51
CA PRO A 199 2.90 -14.81 -4.71
C PRO A 199 4.30 -14.30 -4.35
N PHE A 200 5.36 -14.95 -4.85
CA PHE A 200 6.76 -14.56 -4.67
C PHE A 200 7.47 -14.26 -6.00
N ASP A 201 6.78 -14.31 -7.12
CA ASP A 201 7.39 -14.00 -8.40
C ASP A 201 7.54 -12.48 -8.55
N ARG A 202 8.74 -12.08 -8.90
CA ARG A 202 9.12 -10.70 -9.17
C ARG A 202 9.56 -10.53 -10.61
N PHE A 203 9.39 -9.34 -11.12
CA PHE A 203 10.00 -8.93 -12.39
C PHE A 203 10.50 -7.50 -12.29
N ASP A 204 11.53 -7.21 -13.09
CA ASP A 204 12.12 -5.89 -13.13
C ASP A 204 11.73 -5.19 -14.44
N PHE A 205 11.55 -3.87 -14.37
CA PHE A 205 11.30 -3.00 -15.51
C PHE A 205 12.17 -1.76 -15.39
N GLN A 206 12.80 -1.38 -16.49
CA GLN A 206 13.59 -0.16 -16.58
C GLN A 206 12.83 0.90 -17.37
N ASP A 207 12.61 2.07 -16.75
CA ASP A 207 12.23 3.29 -17.44
C ASP A 207 13.48 4.16 -17.71
N GLU A 208 13.27 5.38 -18.21
CA GLU A 208 14.37 6.32 -18.49
C GLU A 208 15.15 6.75 -17.22
N ALA A 209 14.55 6.67 -16.06
CA ALA A 209 15.09 7.20 -14.81
C ALA A 209 15.71 6.12 -13.91
N SER A 210 15.12 4.92 -13.85
CA SER A 210 15.53 3.88 -12.91
C SER A 210 14.98 2.50 -13.26
N VAL A 211 15.49 1.48 -12.57
CA VAL A 211 14.92 0.13 -12.59
C VAL A 211 13.91 -0.02 -11.45
N HIS A 212 12.80 -0.63 -11.75
CA HIS A 212 11.69 -0.85 -10.83
C HIS A 212 11.46 -2.35 -10.66
N ARG A 213 11.34 -2.80 -9.42
CA ARG A 213 11.04 -4.20 -9.08
C ARG A 213 9.60 -4.33 -8.62
N PHE A 214 8.90 -5.28 -9.21
CA PHE A 214 7.50 -5.57 -8.92
C PHE A 214 7.36 -6.92 -8.23
N PHE A 215 6.45 -6.96 -7.25
CA PHE A 215 6.02 -8.19 -6.57
C PHE A 215 4.52 -8.31 -6.65
N ASP A 216 4.03 -9.53 -6.91
CA ASP A 216 2.64 -9.90 -6.66
C ASP A 216 2.54 -10.46 -5.24
N CYS A 217 1.82 -9.75 -4.39
CA CYS A 217 1.74 -10.04 -2.96
C CYS A 217 0.35 -10.50 -2.54
N SER A 218 -0.51 -10.92 -3.48
CA SER A 218 -1.92 -11.23 -3.22
C SER A 218 -2.07 -12.30 -2.12
N PRO A 219 -2.52 -11.92 -0.90
CA PRO A 219 -2.57 -12.84 0.25
C PRO A 219 -3.73 -13.82 0.16
N ARG A 220 -4.76 -13.49 -0.61
CA ARG A 220 -5.99 -14.27 -0.82
C ARG A 220 -6.44 -14.14 -2.26
N SER A 221 -7.19 -15.13 -2.75
CA SER A 221 -7.65 -15.18 -4.15
C SER A 221 -8.66 -14.07 -4.52
N GLU A 222 -9.32 -13.48 -3.53
CA GLU A 222 -10.28 -12.39 -3.72
C GLU A 222 -9.65 -10.99 -3.77
N TYR A 223 -8.34 -10.87 -3.57
CA TYR A 223 -7.63 -9.60 -3.63
C TYR A 223 -6.47 -9.66 -4.62
N ALA A 224 -6.28 -8.59 -5.36
CA ALA A 224 -5.07 -8.31 -6.11
C ALA A 224 -4.22 -7.34 -5.30
N VAL A 225 -2.99 -7.71 -4.98
CA VAL A 225 -2.03 -6.90 -4.22
C VAL A 225 -0.72 -6.86 -4.95
N ALA A 226 -0.16 -5.67 -5.12
CA ALA A 226 1.15 -5.50 -5.72
C ALA A 226 2.03 -4.55 -4.91
N LEU A 227 3.34 -4.72 -5.05
CA LEU A 227 4.37 -3.79 -4.58
C LEU A 227 5.25 -3.38 -5.76
N CYS A 228 5.73 -2.14 -5.74
CA CYS A 228 6.77 -1.65 -6.63
C CYS A 228 7.84 -0.92 -5.81
N THR A 229 9.10 -1.27 -6.03
CA THR A 229 10.24 -0.75 -5.28
C THR A 229 11.49 -0.65 -6.14
N ALA A 230 12.62 -0.23 -5.56
CA ALA A 230 13.93 -0.27 -6.20
C ALA A 230 14.47 -1.72 -6.25
N THR A 231 15.46 -1.97 -7.09
CA THR A 231 16.01 -3.31 -7.32
C THR A 231 16.89 -3.84 -6.19
N GLU A 232 17.33 -2.97 -5.29
CA GLU A 232 18.05 -3.35 -4.07
C GLU A 232 17.17 -4.16 -3.12
N VAL A 233 15.85 -4.00 -3.21
CA VAL A 233 14.92 -4.79 -2.42
C VAL A 233 14.78 -6.18 -3.02
N GLU A 234 15.11 -7.20 -2.23
CA GLU A 234 15.12 -8.60 -2.66
C GLU A 234 13.87 -9.36 -2.21
N SER A 235 13.19 -8.89 -1.16
CA SER A 235 12.06 -9.60 -0.56
C SER A 235 11.07 -8.67 0.13
N PHE A 236 9.90 -9.22 0.46
CA PHE A 236 8.98 -8.58 1.39
C PHE A 236 8.55 -9.57 2.47
N ILE A 237 8.21 -9.04 3.65
CA ILE A 237 7.62 -9.81 4.76
C ILE A 237 6.26 -9.19 5.07
N SER A 238 5.23 -10.03 5.12
CA SER A 238 3.87 -9.58 5.46
C SER A 238 3.55 -9.84 6.93
N PHE A 239 2.89 -8.86 7.54
CA PHE A 239 2.41 -8.90 8.92
C PHE A 239 0.92 -8.56 8.94
N GLU A 240 0.15 -9.24 9.76
CA GLU A 240 -1.24 -8.88 9.99
C GLU A 240 -1.37 -8.03 11.26
N VAL A 241 -2.01 -6.88 11.13
CA VAL A 241 -2.36 -6.04 12.29
C VAL A 241 -3.45 -6.75 13.08
N LYS A 242 -3.11 -7.24 14.26
CA LYS A 242 -4.08 -7.80 15.19
C LYS A 242 -4.66 -6.68 16.05
N ARG A 243 -5.90 -6.84 16.56
CA ARG A 243 -6.54 -5.87 17.45
C ARG A 243 -5.57 -5.35 18.50
N PHE A 244 -5.23 -4.08 18.45
CA PHE A 244 -4.51 -3.40 19.52
C PHE A 244 -5.49 -3.09 20.63
N VAL A 245 -5.55 -3.96 21.63
CA VAL A 245 -6.12 -3.59 22.93
C VAL A 245 -5.00 -2.85 23.66
N ARG A 246 -5.04 -1.52 23.69
CA ARG A 246 -4.26 -0.75 24.66
C ARG A 246 -4.85 -1.06 26.04
N THR A 247 -4.25 -1.97 26.75
CA THR A 247 -4.56 -2.15 28.18
C THR A 247 -4.09 -0.89 28.90
N THR A 248 -5.05 -0.08 29.34
CA THR A 248 -4.83 1.08 30.22
C THR A 248 -4.44 0.72 31.64
N GLU A 249 -4.05 -0.51 31.90
CA GLU A 249 -3.59 -0.94 33.22
C GLU A 249 -2.06 -0.94 33.28
N ALA A 250 -1.52 0.16 33.81
CA ALA A 250 -0.18 0.20 34.37
C ALA A 250 -0.14 -0.67 35.61
N ALA A 251 0.17 -1.95 35.47
CA ALA A 251 0.56 -2.78 36.59
C ALA A 251 2.03 -2.50 36.92
N TRP A 252 2.28 -1.49 37.74
CA TRP A 252 3.52 -1.38 38.48
C TRP A 252 3.37 -2.23 39.76
N ARG A 253 4.09 -3.31 39.87
CA ARG A 253 4.61 -3.89 41.12
C ARG A 253 6.02 -4.38 40.88
#